data_aac857edb486b2f4dc335a9371fa30b4
#
_entry.id   aac857edb486b2f4dc335a9371fa30b4
#
_cell.length_a   1.000
_cell.length_b   1.000
_cell.length_c   1.000
_cell.angle_alpha   90.00
_cell.angle_beta   90.00
_cell.angle_gamma   90.00
#
_symmetry.space_group_name_H-M   'P 1'
#
loop_
_entity.id
_entity.type
_entity.pdbx_description
1 polymer ?
#
loop_
_entity_poly.entity_id
_entity_poly.type
_entity_poly.pdbx_seq_one_letter_code
_entity_poly.pdbx_strand_id
1 'polypeptide(L)'
;MPRRLPADIPPFPRGLSTLLVAALALLLAVSPSAPSGVLPEAAPALARAVPAGGLRPQALLPLVTAPATGGAVLTPERYEELDARVARTIADSGARAGIAVQDLRTGATFSHGAQEGFATASVAKLMITAMLVLHARDEGRELTAAERSQVEAMIRYSDNDVANGLYERIGYNPGFAEGAERLGFTGTEPHPNGVWGGTLTTPADQIRLLRALYTEEGPLTADERAHIRGLMETVAPEQAWGVSAAAGPGDVVGLKNGWTPRESDGGRWLVNSVGYVAGPDRQYLIAVMSEGSRDYTSGVALTEELVTTVTSALEDPPGGHPAGRPGR
;
A
#
# COMPACT_ATOMS: atom_id res chain seq x y z
N MET A 1 22.34 -17.56 -36.35
CA MET A 1 21.25 -17.30 -37.32
C MET A 1 20.18 -16.53 -36.59
N PRO A 2 19.95 -15.23 -36.84
CA PRO A 2 18.93 -14.45 -36.19
C PRO A 2 17.57 -14.67 -36.90
N ARG A 3 16.53 -14.97 -36.12
CA ARG A 3 15.14 -15.06 -36.58
C ARG A 3 14.60 -13.66 -36.89
N ARG A 4 14.14 -13.46 -38.12
CA ARG A 4 13.44 -12.26 -38.58
C ARG A 4 12.01 -12.24 -38.02
N LEU A 5 11.59 -11.09 -37.46
CA LEU A 5 10.22 -10.77 -37.14
C LEU A 5 9.46 -10.37 -38.42
N PRO A 6 8.17 -10.70 -38.56
CA PRO A 6 7.37 -10.24 -39.70
C PRO A 6 6.98 -8.76 -39.51
N ALA A 7 7.27 -7.95 -40.52
CA ALA A 7 6.69 -6.64 -40.73
C ALA A 7 5.32 -6.85 -41.36
N ASP A 8 4.27 -6.19 -40.82
CA ASP A 8 3.13 -5.62 -41.54
C ASP A 8 2.02 -5.26 -40.52
N ILE A 9 2.03 -4.00 -40.08
CA ILE A 9 0.86 -3.36 -39.47
C ILE A 9 0.47 -2.21 -40.39
N PRO A 10 -0.74 -2.21 -40.95
CA PRO A 10 -1.21 -1.14 -41.85
C PRO A 10 -1.49 0.16 -41.04
N PRO A 11 -1.31 1.35 -41.65
CA PRO A 11 -1.55 2.63 -40.97
C PRO A 11 -3.06 2.90 -40.85
N PHE A 12 -3.48 3.35 -39.66
CA PHE A 12 -4.83 3.83 -39.39
C PHE A 12 -5.15 5.09 -40.19
N PRO A 13 -6.37 5.24 -40.74
CA PRO A 13 -6.77 6.42 -41.49
C PRO A 13 -6.91 7.64 -40.53
N ARG A 14 -6.23 8.72 -40.91
CA ARG A 14 -6.42 10.06 -40.33
C ARG A 14 -7.71 10.65 -40.87
N GLY A 15 -8.72 10.82 -40.01
CA GLY A 15 -9.92 11.57 -40.40
C GLY A 15 -11.17 11.10 -39.69
N LEU A 16 -11.38 11.55 -38.41
CA LEU A 16 -12.68 11.63 -37.75
C LEU A 16 -12.48 12.21 -36.31
N SER A 17 -11.98 13.43 -36.25
CA SER A 17 -11.81 14.13 -34.97
C SER A 17 -12.36 15.57 -35.04
N THR A 18 -13.58 15.76 -35.56
CA THR A 18 -14.20 17.11 -35.54
C THR A 18 -15.73 17.10 -35.46
N LEU A 19 -16.39 16.02 -35.02
CA LEU A 19 -17.86 16.00 -34.93
C LEU A 19 -18.44 15.45 -33.62
N LEU A 20 -17.69 15.42 -32.50
CA LEU A 20 -18.21 14.96 -31.21
C LEU A 20 -18.18 16.01 -30.08
N VAL A 21 -17.92 17.28 -30.39
CA VAL A 21 -17.94 18.39 -29.38
C VAL A 21 -19.21 19.24 -29.47
N ALA A 22 -20.09 19.03 -30.44
CA ALA A 22 -21.29 19.84 -30.64
C ALA A 22 -22.62 19.19 -30.14
N ALA A 23 -22.61 18.02 -29.52
CA ALA A 23 -23.84 17.32 -29.11
C ALA A 23 -24.10 17.32 -27.59
N LEU A 24 -23.28 17.97 -26.75
CA LEU A 24 -23.48 17.98 -25.29
C LEU A 24 -23.93 19.34 -24.71
N ALA A 25 -24.35 20.28 -25.53
CA ALA A 25 -24.74 21.61 -25.09
C ALA A 25 -26.25 21.92 -25.24
N LEU A 26 -27.12 20.96 -25.49
CA LEU A 26 -28.55 21.25 -25.73
C LEU A 26 -29.54 20.32 -24.99
N LEU A 27 -29.22 19.88 -23.76
CA LEU A 27 -30.14 19.06 -22.91
C LEU A 27 -30.27 19.58 -21.47
N LEU A 28 -30.31 20.92 -21.31
CA LEU A 28 -30.63 21.56 -20.02
C LEU A 28 -31.77 22.56 -20.19
N ALA A 29 -32.96 22.10 -20.56
CA ALA A 29 -34.19 22.84 -20.32
C ALA A 29 -35.41 21.98 -20.68
N VAL A 30 -35.85 21.08 -19.80
CA VAL A 30 -37.24 20.76 -19.55
C VAL A 30 -37.33 19.91 -18.27
N SER A 31 -37.76 20.49 -17.17
CA SER A 31 -38.18 19.75 -15.96
C SER A 31 -39.66 19.33 -16.15
N PRO A 32 -39.99 18.07 -15.95
CA PRO A 32 -41.30 17.71 -15.47
C PRO A 32 -41.22 17.30 -13.99
N SER A 33 -42.10 17.89 -13.22
CA SER A 33 -42.41 17.61 -11.84
C SER A 33 -42.74 16.11 -11.65
N ALA A 34 -42.00 15.43 -10.78
CA ALA A 34 -42.32 14.09 -10.32
C ALA A 34 -42.98 14.16 -8.90
N PRO A 35 -43.94 13.27 -8.59
CA PRO A 35 -44.69 13.32 -7.35
C PRO A 35 -43.84 12.79 -6.18
N SER A 36 -44.09 13.41 -5.01
CA SER A 36 -43.51 13.10 -3.71
C SER A 36 -43.73 11.63 -3.34
N GLY A 37 -42.72 10.78 -3.48
CA GLY A 37 -42.65 9.46 -2.88
C GLY A 37 -41.84 9.53 -1.59
N VAL A 38 -42.50 9.21 -0.47
CA VAL A 38 -41.95 9.14 0.88
C VAL A 38 -40.83 8.09 0.91
N LEU A 39 -39.58 8.52 1.14
CA LEU A 39 -38.48 7.63 1.49
C LEU A 39 -38.60 7.24 2.97
N PRO A 40 -38.32 5.98 3.35
CA PRO A 40 -38.34 5.60 4.75
C PRO A 40 -37.18 6.28 5.49
N GLU A 41 -37.58 6.88 6.61
CA GLU A 41 -36.74 7.59 7.58
C GLU A 41 -35.65 6.63 8.11
N ALA A 42 -34.40 6.92 7.80
CA ALA A 42 -33.25 6.23 8.39
C ALA A 42 -33.16 6.64 9.86
N ALA A 43 -33.20 5.67 10.75
CA ALA A 43 -33.07 5.85 12.19
C ALA A 43 -31.77 6.62 12.52
N PRO A 44 -31.79 7.55 13.49
CA PRO A 44 -30.59 8.30 13.86
C PRO A 44 -29.58 7.39 14.53
N ALA A 45 -28.44 7.23 13.90
CA ALA A 45 -27.24 6.68 14.54
C ALA A 45 -26.84 7.61 15.68
N LEU A 46 -26.91 7.12 16.92
CA LEU A 46 -26.41 7.79 18.10
C LEU A 46 -24.91 8.08 17.94
N ALA A 47 -24.58 9.26 17.46
CA ALA A 47 -23.23 9.80 17.51
C ALA A 47 -22.87 10.01 19.00
N ARG A 48 -22.14 9.09 19.58
CA ARG A 48 -21.44 9.33 20.83
C ARG A 48 -20.40 10.43 20.56
N ALA A 49 -20.64 11.60 21.16
CA ALA A 49 -19.66 12.67 21.19
C ALA A 49 -18.39 12.16 21.87
N VAL A 50 -17.30 12.06 21.09
CA VAL A 50 -15.96 11.87 21.61
C VAL A 50 -15.55 13.25 22.13
N PRO A 51 -15.13 13.39 23.41
CA PRO A 51 -14.68 14.66 23.94
C PRO A 51 -13.43 15.09 23.14
N ALA A 52 -13.37 16.35 22.76
CA ALA A 52 -12.20 16.99 22.16
C ALA A 52 -11.08 17.08 23.21
N GLY A 53 -10.42 15.95 23.44
CA GLY A 53 -9.15 15.88 24.14
C GLY A 53 -8.06 16.36 23.18
N GLY A 54 -7.40 17.47 23.52
CA GLY A 54 -6.30 18.00 22.72
C GLY A 54 -5.29 16.91 22.38
N LEU A 55 -4.98 16.80 21.07
CA LEU A 55 -3.93 15.95 20.56
C LEU A 55 -2.61 16.33 21.27
N ARG A 56 -2.24 15.54 22.28
CA ARG A 56 -0.85 15.56 22.76
C ARG A 56 -0.01 15.05 21.60
N PRO A 57 1.11 15.70 21.26
CA PRO A 57 2.06 15.11 20.33
C PRO A 57 2.45 13.76 20.92
N GLN A 58 2.03 12.67 20.27
CA GLN A 58 2.51 11.33 20.61
C GLN A 58 4.02 11.37 20.39
N ALA A 59 4.78 11.06 21.43
CA ALA A 59 6.21 10.92 21.33
C ALA A 59 6.48 9.88 20.24
N LEU A 60 7.18 10.27 19.17
CA LEU A 60 7.66 9.35 18.15
C LEU A 60 8.36 8.20 18.86
N LEU A 61 7.88 6.97 18.67
CA LEU A 61 8.57 5.80 19.21
C LEU A 61 10.02 5.85 18.70
N PRO A 62 11.01 5.60 19.57
CA PRO A 62 12.40 5.63 19.15
C PRO A 62 12.62 4.64 18.01
N LEU A 63 13.40 5.05 17.00
CA LEU A 63 13.90 4.15 15.97
C LEU A 63 14.56 2.94 16.62
N VAL A 64 14.26 1.75 16.11
CA VAL A 64 14.88 0.52 16.60
C VAL A 64 16.36 0.54 16.21
N THR A 65 17.24 0.69 17.20
CA THR A 65 18.68 0.82 16.99
C THR A 65 19.44 -0.51 17.02
N ALA A 66 18.80 -1.62 17.42
CA ALA A 66 19.38 -2.97 17.29
C ALA A 66 18.30 -4.04 17.47
N PRO A 67 18.41 -5.22 16.82
CA PRO A 67 17.55 -6.35 17.16
C PRO A 67 17.79 -6.76 18.59
N ALA A 68 16.73 -6.94 19.37
CA ALA A 68 16.83 -7.53 20.70
C ALA A 68 17.43 -8.94 20.54
N THR A 69 18.57 -9.17 21.19
CA THR A 69 19.23 -10.48 21.20
C THR A 69 18.27 -11.51 21.81
N GLY A 70 17.75 -12.44 20.98
CA GLY A 70 16.97 -13.59 21.46
C GLY A 70 15.55 -13.73 20.91
N GLY A 71 15.19 -13.02 19.85
CA GLY A 71 13.89 -13.22 19.20
C GLY A 71 13.76 -14.58 18.49
N ALA A 72 12.59 -15.17 18.55
CA ALA A 72 12.31 -16.46 17.93
C ALA A 72 12.33 -16.37 16.41
N VAL A 73 13.41 -16.82 15.81
CA VAL A 73 13.43 -17.08 14.36
C VAL A 73 12.50 -18.27 14.09
N LEU A 74 11.68 -18.20 13.04
CA LEU A 74 10.89 -19.35 12.61
C LEU A 74 11.83 -20.52 12.31
N THR A 75 11.55 -21.71 12.92
CA THR A 75 12.28 -22.90 12.49
C THR A 75 11.91 -23.24 11.04
N PRO A 76 12.77 -23.96 10.29
CA PRO A 76 12.46 -24.35 8.91
C PRO A 76 11.08 -25.04 8.80
N GLU A 77 10.76 -25.94 9.72
CA GLU A 77 9.48 -26.67 9.72
C GLU A 77 8.29 -25.72 9.91
N ARG A 78 8.39 -24.77 10.85
CA ARG A 78 7.32 -23.76 11.07
C ARG A 78 7.20 -22.80 9.89
N TYR A 79 8.32 -22.47 9.24
CA TYR A 79 8.29 -21.67 8.03
C TYR A 79 7.55 -22.40 6.91
N GLU A 80 7.85 -23.68 6.67
CA GLU A 80 7.19 -24.49 5.65
C GLU A 80 5.69 -24.68 5.94
N GLU A 81 5.31 -24.90 7.20
CA GLU A 81 3.91 -24.99 7.61
C GLU A 81 3.15 -23.68 7.37
N LEU A 82 3.76 -22.54 7.71
CA LEU A 82 3.20 -21.22 7.49
C LEU A 82 3.08 -20.92 5.99
N ASP A 83 4.13 -21.22 5.22
CA ASP A 83 4.14 -21.03 3.76
C ASP A 83 3.04 -21.85 3.09
N ALA A 84 2.90 -23.12 3.47
CA ALA A 84 1.82 -23.97 2.97
C ALA A 84 0.42 -23.46 3.35
N ARG A 85 0.25 -22.84 4.52
CA ARG A 85 -1.01 -22.23 4.93
C ARG A 85 -1.32 -20.98 4.11
N VAL A 86 -0.34 -20.09 3.96
CA VAL A 86 -0.45 -18.88 3.12
C VAL A 86 -0.78 -19.25 1.67
N ALA A 87 -0.06 -20.23 1.11
CA ALA A 87 -0.32 -20.73 -0.25
C ALA A 87 -1.76 -21.24 -0.43
N ARG A 88 -2.30 -21.97 0.56
CA ARG A 88 -3.70 -22.44 0.52
C ARG A 88 -4.69 -21.28 0.57
N THR A 89 -4.52 -20.34 1.50
CA THR A 89 -5.39 -19.13 1.57
C THR A 89 -5.43 -18.40 0.24
N ILE A 90 -4.27 -18.20 -0.41
CA ILE A 90 -4.19 -17.57 -1.74
C ILE A 90 -4.93 -18.42 -2.78
N ALA A 91 -4.68 -19.73 -2.84
CA ALA A 91 -5.32 -20.62 -3.82
C ALA A 91 -6.84 -20.63 -3.67
N ASP A 92 -7.35 -20.71 -2.44
CA ASP A 92 -8.78 -20.74 -2.13
C ASP A 92 -9.49 -19.42 -2.50
N SER A 93 -8.77 -18.29 -2.47
CA SER A 93 -9.29 -16.99 -2.89
C SER A 93 -9.48 -16.87 -4.41
N GLY A 94 -8.78 -17.67 -5.19
CA GLY A 94 -8.70 -17.57 -6.65
C GLY A 94 -7.96 -16.34 -7.16
N ALA A 95 -7.28 -15.60 -6.27
CA ALA A 95 -6.42 -14.47 -6.58
C ALA A 95 -4.95 -14.91 -6.68
N ARG A 96 -4.09 -13.99 -7.14
CA ARG A 96 -2.63 -14.08 -7.00
C ARG A 96 -2.19 -13.09 -5.93
N ALA A 97 -1.34 -13.49 -5.01
CA ALA A 97 -0.83 -12.61 -3.98
C ALA A 97 0.60 -12.96 -3.58
N GLY A 98 1.32 -11.95 -3.10
CA GLY A 98 2.59 -12.09 -2.42
C GLY A 98 2.59 -11.30 -1.12
N ILE A 99 3.26 -11.83 -0.11
CA ILE A 99 3.40 -11.19 1.20
C ILE A 99 4.85 -11.23 1.66
N ALA A 100 5.31 -10.15 2.29
CA ALA A 100 6.55 -10.12 3.05
C ALA A 100 6.31 -9.42 4.38
N VAL A 101 6.82 -10.00 5.45
CA VAL A 101 6.74 -9.45 6.82
C VAL A 101 8.11 -9.52 7.47
N GLN A 102 8.47 -8.46 8.17
CA GLN A 102 9.64 -8.40 9.02
C GLN A 102 9.26 -7.88 10.41
N ASP A 103 9.59 -8.65 11.45
CA ASP A 103 9.55 -8.18 12.83
C ASP A 103 10.88 -7.50 13.16
N LEU A 104 10.87 -6.19 13.33
CA LEU A 104 12.07 -5.39 13.66
C LEU A 104 12.57 -5.66 15.09
N ARG A 105 11.71 -6.16 15.98
CA ARG A 105 12.04 -6.43 17.37
C ARG A 105 12.83 -7.73 17.54
N THR A 106 12.46 -8.76 16.77
CA THR A 106 13.08 -10.10 16.85
C THR A 106 14.04 -10.38 15.70
N GLY A 107 13.92 -9.65 14.60
CA GLY A 107 14.61 -9.94 13.35
C GLY A 107 13.96 -11.06 12.53
N ALA A 108 12.87 -11.65 13.00
CA ALA A 108 12.16 -12.70 12.26
C ALA A 108 11.58 -12.16 10.95
N THR A 109 11.64 -12.99 9.91
CA THR A 109 11.10 -12.66 8.60
C THR A 109 10.27 -13.82 8.06
N PHE A 110 9.22 -13.48 7.33
CA PHE A 110 8.48 -14.44 6.52
C PHE A 110 8.17 -13.82 5.15
N SER A 111 8.18 -14.65 4.11
CA SER A 111 7.75 -14.20 2.78
C SER A 111 7.21 -15.34 1.94
N HIS A 112 6.18 -15.04 1.14
CA HIS A 112 5.64 -15.90 0.10
C HIS A 112 5.44 -15.06 -1.17
N GLY A 113 5.93 -15.52 -2.33
CA GLY A 113 5.84 -14.74 -3.57
C GLY A 113 6.53 -13.38 -3.52
N ALA A 114 7.52 -13.18 -2.62
CA ALA A 114 8.10 -11.86 -2.32
C ALA A 114 8.85 -11.20 -3.48
N GLN A 115 9.27 -11.95 -4.49
CA GLN A 115 9.93 -11.44 -5.69
C GLN A 115 8.99 -11.35 -6.90
N GLU A 116 7.73 -11.71 -6.74
CA GLU A 116 6.75 -11.59 -7.81
C GLU A 116 6.34 -10.14 -8.03
N GLY A 117 6.21 -9.76 -9.31
CA GLY A 117 5.79 -8.42 -9.70
C GLY A 117 4.27 -8.26 -9.64
N PHE A 118 3.81 -7.17 -9.01
CA PHE A 118 2.40 -6.76 -8.91
C PHE A 118 2.27 -5.29 -9.27
N ALA A 119 1.17 -4.91 -9.92
CA ALA A 119 0.89 -3.51 -10.14
C ALA A 119 0.56 -2.78 -8.83
N THR A 120 1.08 -1.57 -8.67
CA THR A 120 1.06 -0.86 -7.39
C THR A 120 -0.29 -0.26 -7.03
N ALA A 121 -1.10 0.17 -8.01
CA ALA A 121 -2.14 1.15 -7.78
C ALA A 121 -1.62 2.30 -6.90
N SER A 122 -2.38 2.74 -5.89
CA SER A 122 -1.99 3.88 -5.03
C SER A 122 -0.84 3.62 -4.05
N VAL A 123 -0.30 2.40 -3.96
CA VAL A 123 0.96 2.16 -3.22
C VAL A 123 2.13 2.93 -3.85
N ALA A 124 2.11 3.15 -5.19
CA ALA A 124 3.09 3.99 -5.87
C ALA A 124 3.27 5.39 -5.26
N LYS A 125 2.22 5.94 -4.65
CA LYS A 125 2.24 7.27 -4.03
C LYS A 125 3.22 7.38 -2.86
N LEU A 126 3.41 6.29 -2.12
CA LEU A 126 4.43 6.25 -1.06
C LEU A 126 5.85 6.30 -1.66
N MET A 127 6.08 5.57 -2.76
CA MET A 127 7.35 5.61 -3.49
C MET A 127 7.61 7.00 -4.07
N ILE A 128 6.61 7.61 -4.75
CA ILE A 128 6.69 8.98 -5.28
C ILE A 128 7.04 9.98 -4.16
N THR A 129 6.45 9.83 -2.97
CA THR A 129 6.77 10.70 -1.83
C THR A 129 8.23 10.58 -1.41
N ALA A 130 8.74 9.35 -1.24
CA ALA A 130 10.14 9.14 -0.88
C ALA A 130 11.09 9.70 -1.95
N MET A 131 10.76 9.50 -3.24
CA MET A 131 11.55 10.01 -4.37
C MET A 131 11.51 11.55 -4.46
N LEU A 132 10.36 12.18 -4.17
CA LEU A 132 10.22 13.63 -4.16
C LEU A 132 11.11 14.29 -3.09
N VAL A 133 11.17 13.73 -1.90
CA VAL A 133 12.07 14.24 -0.83
C VAL A 133 13.53 14.12 -1.24
N LEU A 134 13.91 12.98 -1.85
CA LEU A 134 15.27 12.79 -2.38
C LEU A 134 15.60 13.80 -3.48
N HIS A 135 14.68 14.02 -4.40
CA HIS A 135 14.82 15.00 -5.48
C HIS A 135 14.96 16.44 -4.95
N ALA A 136 14.11 16.85 -4.01
CA ALA A 136 14.23 18.18 -3.38
C ALA A 136 15.58 18.38 -2.70
N ARG A 137 16.10 17.34 -2.00
CA ARG A 137 17.40 17.39 -1.36
C ARG A 137 18.55 17.52 -2.35
N ASP A 138 18.47 16.86 -3.51
CA ASP A 138 19.48 17.01 -4.56
C ASP A 138 19.52 18.42 -5.15
N GLU A 139 18.38 19.12 -5.13
CA GLU A 139 18.30 20.55 -5.44
C GLU A 139 18.79 21.45 -4.29
N GLY A 140 19.28 20.89 -3.19
CA GLY A 140 19.78 21.63 -2.03
C GLY A 140 18.68 22.31 -1.20
N ARG A 141 17.45 21.80 -1.26
CA ARG A 141 16.27 22.36 -0.58
C ARG A 141 15.45 21.29 0.15
N GLU A 142 14.58 21.72 1.01
CA GLU A 142 13.48 20.93 1.55
C GLU A 142 12.24 21.01 0.65
N LEU A 143 11.22 20.19 0.97
CA LEU A 143 9.90 20.35 0.39
C LEU A 143 9.33 21.74 0.72
N THR A 144 8.80 22.43 -0.26
CA THR A 144 8.04 23.66 -0.05
C THR A 144 6.76 23.40 0.74
N ALA A 145 6.13 24.44 1.27
CA ALA A 145 4.84 24.31 1.95
C ALA A 145 3.76 23.74 1.03
N ALA A 146 3.77 24.11 -0.26
CA ALA A 146 2.84 23.58 -1.26
C ALA A 146 3.08 22.09 -1.51
N GLU A 147 4.33 21.65 -1.66
CA GLU A 147 4.67 20.24 -1.83
C GLU A 147 4.29 19.40 -0.60
N ARG A 148 4.52 19.92 0.62
CA ARG A 148 4.07 19.24 1.85
C ARG A 148 2.56 19.05 1.88
N SER A 149 1.77 20.07 1.52
CA SER A 149 0.31 19.98 1.44
C SER A 149 -0.14 18.99 0.36
N GLN A 150 0.53 18.97 -0.78
CA GLN A 150 0.27 18.00 -1.86
C GLN A 150 0.57 16.56 -1.41
N VAL A 151 1.72 16.33 -0.79
CA VAL A 151 2.10 15.01 -0.25
C VAL A 151 1.09 14.55 0.82
N GLU A 152 0.64 15.47 1.69
CA GLU A 152 -0.40 15.17 2.67
C GLU A 152 -1.70 14.70 1.99
N ALA A 153 -2.20 15.42 0.99
CA ALA A 153 -3.39 15.05 0.24
C ALA A 153 -3.20 13.69 -0.46
N MET A 154 -2.04 13.47 -1.07
CA MET A 154 -1.71 12.24 -1.78
C MET A 154 -1.63 11.01 -0.87
N ILE A 155 -1.05 11.13 0.31
CA ILE A 155 -0.88 9.99 1.22
C ILE A 155 -2.15 9.74 2.03
N ARG A 156 -2.71 10.78 2.65
CA ARG A 156 -3.84 10.62 3.58
C ARG A 156 -5.16 10.32 2.90
N TYR A 157 -5.43 10.96 1.75
CA TYR A 157 -6.69 10.82 1.01
C TYR A 157 -6.54 10.08 -0.31
N SER A 158 -5.31 9.69 -0.66
CA SER A 158 -4.99 9.01 -1.91
C SER A 158 -5.38 9.80 -3.17
N ASP A 159 -5.19 11.14 -3.15
CA ASP A 159 -5.51 12.02 -4.26
C ASP A 159 -4.73 11.65 -5.52
N ASN A 160 -5.43 11.43 -6.64
CA ASN A 160 -4.85 11.01 -7.92
C ASN A 160 -4.31 12.20 -8.73
N ASP A 161 -5.00 13.35 -8.68
CA ASP A 161 -4.58 14.53 -9.45
C ASP A 161 -3.28 15.09 -8.89
N VAL A 162 -3.17 15.11 -7.56
CA VAL A 162 -1.92 15.45 -6.88
C VAL A 162 -0.82 14.45 -7.23
N ALA A 163 -1.11 13.15 -7.25
CA ALA A 163 -0.13 12.14 -7.64
C ALA A 163 0.40 12.35 -9.06
N ASN A 164 -0.46 12.72 -10.01
CA ASN A 164 -0.06 13.04 -11.38
C ASN A 164 0.96 14.18 -11.41
N GLY A 165 0.69 15.28 -10.70
CA GLY A 165 1.60 16.44 -10.64
C GLY A 165 2.92 16.15 -9.93
N LEU A 166 2.90 15.35 -8.86
CA LEU A 166 4.13 14.98 -8.16
C LEU A 166 4.96 13.93 -8.93
N TYR A 167 4.30 13.04 -9.70
CA TYR A 167 4.99 12.13 -10.60
C TYR A 167 5.71 12.87 -11.74
N GLU A 168 5.07 13.91 -12.29
CA GLU A 168 5.71 14.82 -13.24
C GLU A 168 6.92 15.52 -12.61
N ARG A 169 6.78 16.00 -11.39
CA ARG A 169 7.85 16.75 -10.68
C ARG A 169 9.09 15.91 -10.42
N ILE A 170 8.95 14.63 -10.13
CA ILE A 170 10.10 13.71 -10.01
C ILE A 170 10.69 13.28 -11.34
N GLY A 171 10.16 13.74 -12.49
CA GLY A 171 10.67 13.45 -13.83
C GLY A 171 10.06 12.20 -14.48
N TYR A 172 8.83 11.85 -14.16
CA TYR A 172 8.11 10.69 -14.72
C TYR A 172 8.90 9.36 -14.58
N ASN A 173 8.81 8.49 -15.58
CA ASN A 173 9.49 7.19 -15.58
C ASN A 173 11.01 7.28 -15.34
N PRO A 174 11.76 8.18 -16.00
CA PRO A 174 13.21 8.30 -15.77
C PRO A 174 13.54 8.63 -14.31
N GLY A 175 12.93 9.68 -13.75
CA GLY A 175 13.19 10.07 -12.37
C GLY A 175 12.65 9.06 -11.35
N PHE A 176 11.56 8.36 -11.66
CA PHE A 176 11.08 7.26 -10.84
C PHE A 176 12.09 6.10 -10.83
N ALA A 177 12.64 5.72 -11.97
CA ALA A 177 13.63 4.64 -12.07
C ALA A 177 14.92 4.99 -11.28
N GLU A 178 15.41 6.23 -11.38
CA GLU A 178 16.53 6.73 -10.58
C GLU A 178 16.23 6.66 -9.08
N GLY A 179 15.06 7.12 -8.67
CA GLY A 179 14.61 7.05 -7.28
C GLY A 179 14.49 5.60 -6.77
N ALA A 180 14.02 4.69 -7.62
CA ALA A 180 13.92 3.26 -7.30
C ALA A 180 15.31 2.64 -7.05
N GLU A 181 16.30 2.95 -7.89
CA GLU A 181 17.69 2.54 -7.70
C GLU A 181 18.27 3.06 -6.38
N ARG A 182 18.04 4.35 -6.07
CA ARG A 182 18.50 4.98 -4.82
C ARG A 182 17.87 4.37 -3.55
N LEU A 183 16.63 3.89 -3.66
CA LEU A 183 15.93 3.17 -2.59
C LEU A 183 16.29 1.68 -2.53
N GLY A 184 17.15 1.20 -3.43
CA GLY A 184 17.63 -0.17 -3.48
C GLY A 184 16.60 -1.17 -4.01
N PHE A 185 15.61 -0.71 -4.82
CA PHE A 185 14.64 -1.59 -5.43
C PHE A 185 15.27 -2.43 -6.53
N THR A 186 14.88 -3.70 -6.62
CA THR A 186 15.45 -4.65 -7.58
C THR A 186 14.43 -5.30 -8.50
N GLY A 187 13.14 -5.18 -8.16
CA GLY A 187 12.02 -5.74 -8.92
C GLY A 187 10.91 -4.69 -9.15
N THR A 188 11.24 -3.40 -9.04
CA THR A 188 10.29 -2.31 -9.28
C THR A 188 10.58 -1.66 -10.62
N GLU A 189 9.59 -1.68 -11.52
CA GLU A 189 9.69 -1.17 -12.89
C GLU A 189 8.55 -0.20 -13.20
N PRO A 190 8.82 1.06 -13.61
CA PRO A 190 7.79 1.98 -14.05
C PRO A 190 6.99 1.43 -15.23
N HIS A 191 5.68 1.68 -15.24
CA HIS A 191 4.85 1.26 -16.36
C HIS A 191 5.26 1.99 -17.65
N PRO A 192 5.47 1.30 -18.80
CA PRO A 192 6.02 1.90 -20.02
C PRO A 192 5.29 3.14 -20.52
N ASN A 193 3.98 3.20 -20.30
CA ASN A 193 3.15 4.34 -20.75
C ASN A 193 3.07 5.49 -19.72
N GLY A 194 3.92 5.51 -18.70
CA GLY A 194 3.94 6.59 -17.70
C GLY A 194 2.77 6.58 -16.72
N VAL A 195 2.07 5.45 -16.59
CA VAL A 195 0.96 5.30 -15.63
C VAL A 195 1.54 4.83 -14.28
N TRP A 196 1.72 5.76 -13.34
CA TRP A 196 2.36 5.46 -12.05
C TRP A 196 1.66 4.32 -11.28
N GLY A 197 0.33 4.22 -11.31
CA GLY A 197 -0.42 3.12 -10.66
C GLY A 197 -0.25 1.76 -11.33
N GLY A 198 0.25 1.73 -12.56
CA GLY A 198 0.62 0.52 -13.29
C GLY A 198 2.07 0.07 -13.07
N THR A 199 2.88 0.84 -12.34
CA THR A 199 4.24 0.45 -11.95
C THR A 199 4.21 -0.94 -11.34
N LEU A 200 5.07 -1.84 -11.80
CA LEU A 200 5.28 -3.14 -11.16
C LEU A 200 6.21 -2.96 -9.97
N THR A 201 5.90 -3.66 -8.88
CA THR A 201 6.76 -3.74 -7.70
C THR A 201 6.63 -5.11 -7.06
N THR A 202 7.49 -5.41 -6.10
CA THR A 202 7.47 -6.68 -5.37
C THR A 202 7.22 -6.44 -3.87
N PRO A 203 6.64 -7.40 -3.12
CA PRO A 203 6.59 -7.31 -1.67
C PRO A 203 7.97 -7.05 -1.04
N ALA A 204 9.03 -7.63 -1.59
CA ALA A 204 10.40 -7.41 -1.11
C ALA A 204 10.86 -5.96 -1.27
N ASP A 205 10.57 -5.30 -2.40
CA ASP A 205 10.90 -3.88 -2.59
C ASP A 205 10.08 -2.97 -1.67
N GLN A 206 8.82 -3.33 -1.40
CA GLN A 206 8.02 -2.58 -0.44
C GLN A 206 8.57 -2.71 0.99
N ILE A 207 9.10 -3.87 1.39
CA ILE A 207 9.83 -4.01 2.66
C ILE A 207 11.10 -3.14 2.66
N ARG A 208 11.84 -3.03 1.55
CA ARG A 208 13.00 -2.12 1.46
C ARG A 208 12.58 -0.66 1.68
N LEU A 209 11.48 -0.23 1.06
CA LEU A 209 10.93 1.10 1.28
C LEU A 209 10.54 1.33 2.75
N LEU A 210 9.84 0.37 3.35
CA LEU A 210 9.45 0.46 4.76
C LEU A 210 10.67 0.48 5.68
N ARG A 211 11.74 -0.30 5.40
CA ARG A 211 13.02 -0.22 6.14
C ARG A 211 13.61 1.17 6.04
N ALA A 212 13.64 1.76 4.85
CA ALA A 212 14.13 3.14 4.67
C ALA A 212 13.31 4.17 5.46
N LEU A 213 12.04 3.89 5.77
CA LEU A 213 11.15 4.76 6.54
C LEU A 213 11.21 4.51 8.06
N TYR A 214 11.42 3.27 8.50
CA TYR A 214 11.27 2.86 9.90
C TYR A 214 12.58 2.45 10.58
N THR A 215 13.69 2.41 9.85
CA THR A 215 15.03 2.17 10.39
C THR A 215 15.98 3.31 9.98
N GLU A 216 17.22 3.24 10.42
CA GLU A 216 18.26 4.19 9.97
C GLU A 216 18.91 3.78 8.63
N GLU A 217 18.41 2.70 8.03
CA GLU A 217 18.91 2.21 6.75
C GLU A 217 18.34 3.03 5.58
N GLY A 218 19.13 3.18 4.53
CA GLY A 218 18.71 3.84 3.31
C GLY A 218 18.98 5.35 3.26
N PRO A 219 18.49 6.02 2.21
CA PRO A 219 18.93 7.37 1.87
C PRO A 219 18.17 8.50 2.60
N LEU A 220 17.10 8.20 3.35
CA LEU A 220 16.25 9.22 3.97
C LEU A 220 16.83 9.74 5.29
N THR A 221 16.75 11.05 5.53
CA THR A 221 17.11 11.66 6.82
C THR A 221 16.06 11.36 7.89
N ALA A 222 16.39 11.61 9.16
CA ALA A 222 15.46 11.42 10.27
C ALA A 222 14.17 12.25 10.11
N ASP A 223 14.30 13.52 9.69
CA ASP A 223 13.17 14.43 9.52
C ASP A 223 12.28 14.02 8.33
N GLU A 224 12.88 13.60 7.21
CA GLU A 224 12.16 13.06 6.05
C GLU A 224 11.36 11.82 6.43
N ARG A 225 11.99 10.88 7.16
CA ARG A 225 11.31 9.68 7.68
C ARG A 225 10.15 10.04 8.60
N ALA A 226 10.38 10.95 9.56
CA ALA A 226 9.36 11.37 10.51
C ALA A 226 8.16 12.01 9.80
N HIS A 227 8.41 12.85 8.79
CA HIS A 227 7.35 13.48 8.00
C HIS A 227 6.50 12.42 7.26
N ILE A 228 7.13 11.51 6.53
CA ILE A 228 6.41 10.50 5.74
C ILE A 228 5.62 9.55 6.67
N ARG A 229 6.23 9.09 7.77
CA ARG A 229 5.56 8.24 8.77
C ARG A 229 4.31 8.91 9.35
N GLY A 230 4.43 10.18 9.76
CA GLY A 230 3.29 10.93 10.31
C GLY A 230 2.09 11.01 9.34
N LEU A 231 2.35 11.07 8.04
CA LEU A 231 1.28 11.02 7.03
C LEU A 231 0.67 9.62 6.91
N MET A 232 1.48 8.56 6.94
CA MET A 232 1.00 7.17 6.91
C MET A 232 0.17 6.81 8.16
N GLU A 233 0.50 7.39 9.31
CA GLU A 233 -0.20 7.20 10.59
C GLU A 233 -1.55 7.93 10.67
N THR A 234 -1.81 8.82 9.73
CA THR A 234 -3.00 9.67 9.72
C THR A 234 -3.82 9.56 8.43
N VAL A 235 -3.76 8.41 7.76
CA VAL A 235 -4.63 8.14 6.61
C VAL A 235 -6.10 8.27 6.97
N ALA A 236 -6.93 8.60 5.99
CA ALA A 236 -8.37 8.70 6.18
C ALA A 236 -8.95 7.36 6.69
N PRO A 237 -9.92 7.39 7.62
CA PRO A 237 -10.43 6.17 8.27
C PRO A 237 -10.89 5.07 7.31
N GLU A 238 -11.47 5.44 6.17
CA GLU A 238 -11.92 4.51 5.13
C GLU A 238 -10.76 3.78 4.42
N GLN A 239 -9.53 4.24 4.61
CA GLN A 239 -8.32 3.61 4.09
C GLN A 239 -7.56 2.79 5.15
N ALA A 240 -8.02 2.77 6.41
CA ALA A 240 -7.33 2.11 7.51
C ALA A 240 -7.67 0.60 7.59
N TRP A 241 -7.32 -0.16 6.54
CA TRP A 241 -7.53 -1.61 6.41
C TRP A 241 -6.23 -2.31 5.97
N GLY A 242 -6.22 -3.62 5.93
CA GLY A 242 -5.09 -4.43 5.49
C GLY A 242 -4.02 -4.58 6.57
N VAL A 243 -2.93 -3.83 6.50
CA VAL A 243 -1.85 -3.85 7.51
C VAL A 243 -2.38 -3.64 8.92
N SER A 244 -3.42 -2.81 9.08
CA SER A 244 -4.05 -2.56 10.38
C SER A 244 -4.62 -3.80 11.07
N ALA A 245 -4.87 -4.89 10.34
CA ALA A 245 -5.34 -6.15 10.92
C ALA A 245 -4.30 -6.81 11.86
N ALA A 246 -3.03 -6.43 11.80
CA ALA A 246 -2.00 -6.87 12.73
C ALA A 246 -1.96 -6.07 14.03
N ALA A 247 -2.73 -4.96 14.14
CA ALA A 247 -2.64 -4.06 15.28
C ALA A 247 -3.42 -4.58 16.49
N GLY A 248 -2.82 -4.40 17.67
CA GLY A 248 -3.49 -4.53 18.96
C GLY A 248 -3.92 -3.18 19.53
N PRO A 249 -4.65 -3.19 20.66
CA PRO A 249 -5.06 -1.98 21.33
C PRO A 249 -3.87 -1.09 21.69
N GLY A 250 -3.88 0.16 21.22
CA GLY A 250 -2.83 1.15 21.53
C GLY A 250 -1.62 1.12 20.59
N ASP A 251 -1.60 0.21 19.61
CA ASP A 251 -0.53 0.20 18.61
C ASP A 251 -0.68 1.39 17.64
N VAL A 252 0.45 1.86 17.15
CA VAL A 252 0.53 2.84 16.07
C VAL A 252 0.58 2.08 14.75
N VAL A 253 -0.26 2.50 13.80
CA VAL A 253 -0.30 1.93 12.45
C VAL A 253 -0.04 3.02 11.45
N GLY A 254 0.93 2.80 10.56
CA GLY A 254 1.15 3.64 9.39
C GLY A 254 1.06 2.79 8.13
N LEU A 255 0.21 3.18 7.19
CA LEU A 255 -0.02 2.38 5.99
C LEU A 255 -0.28 3.23 4.74
N LYS A 256 -0.12 2.59 3.59
CA LYS A 256 -0.61 3.06 2.30
C LYS A 256 -1.22 1.89 1.54
N ASN A 257 -2.46 2.06 1.16
CA ASN A 257 -3.21 1.09 0.39
C ASN A 257 -3.28 1.48 -1.09
N GLY A 258 -3.54 0.49 -1.93
CA GLY A 258 -3.78 0.69 -3.35
C GLY A 258 -4.77 -0.34 -3.88
N TRP A 259 -5.79 0.10 -4.62
CA TRP A 259 -6.81 -0.79 -5.17
C TRP A 259 -7.39 -0.22 -6.47
N THR A 260 -7.78 -1.09 -7.36
CA THR A 260 -8.49 -0.74 -8.60
C THR A 260 -9.03 -1.99 -9.27
N PRO A 261 -10.20 -1.93 -9.92
CA PRO A 261 -10.59 -2.97 -10.87
C PRO A 261 -9.70 -2.91 -12.10
N ARG A 262 -9.44 -4.04 -12.74
CA ARG A 262 -8.66 -4.15 -13.98
C ARG A 262 -9.54 -4.65 -15.11
N GLU A 263 -9.87 -3.80 -16.06
CA GLU A 263 -10.66 -4.17 -17.24
C GLU A 263 -9.98 -5.28 -18.07
N SER A 264 -8.64 -5.23 -18.16
CA SER A 264 -7.83 -6.25 -18.84
C SER A 264 -7.89 -7.63 -18.19
N ASP A 265 -8.40 -7.72 -16.95
CA ASP A 265 -8.58 -8.96 -16.19
C ASP A 265 -10.07 -9.21 -15.87
N GLY A 266 -10.95 -8.85 -16.78
CA GLY A 266 -12.39 -9.08 -16.63
C GLY A 266 -13.04 -8.36 -15.46
N GLY A 267 -12.49 -7.22 -15.04
CA GLY A 267 -12.99 -6.42 -13.92
C GLY A 267 -12.54 -6.94 -12.53
N ARG A 268 -11.65 -7.93 -12.48
CA ARG A 268 -11.07 -8.40 -11.21
C ARG A 268 -10.24 -7.29 -10.56
N TRP A 269 -10.13 -7.37 -9.25
CA TRP A 269 -9.55 -6.31 -8.44
C TRP A 269 -8.09 -6.60 -8.07
N LEU A 270 -7.30 -5.56 -8.14
CA LEU A 270 -6.01 -5.43 -7.50
C LEU A 270 -6.25 -4.79 -6.13
N VAL A 271 -5.68 -5.38 -5.06
CA VAL A 271 -5.82 -4.88 -3.69
C VAL A 271 -4.52 -5.07 -2.93
N ASN A 272 -3.86 -3.97 -2.59
CA ASN A 272 -2.55 -3.93 -1.95
C ASN A 272 -2.59 -3.18 -0.64
N SER A 273 -1.78 -3.61 0.33
CA SER A 273 -1.59 -2.89 1.59
C SER A 273 -0.13 -3.00 2.04
N VAL A 274 0.52 -1.87 2.26
CA VAL A 274 1.90 -1.81 2.75
C VAL A 274 1.99 -0.84 3.94
N GLY A 275 2.78 -1.19 4.94
CA GLY A 275 2.91 -0.35 6.11
C GLY A 275 3.59 -1.03 7.29
N TYR A 276 3.41 -0.44 8.46
CA TYR A 276 3.95 -0.95 9.70
C TYR A 276 2.92 -0.93 10.82
N VAL A 277 3.18 -1.77 11.81
CA VAL A 277 2.49 -1.77 13.09
C VAL A 277 3.54 -1.71 14.18
N ALA A 278 3.41 -0.76 15.10
CA ALA A 278 4.36 -0.58 16.20
C ALA A 278 3.63 -0.42 17.53
N GLY A 279 4.00 -1.25 18.49
CA GLY A 279 3.51 -1.26 19.86
C GLY A 279 4.55 -1.83 20.81
N PRO A 280 4.21 -2.00 22.10
CA PRO A 280 5.13 -2.54 23.09
C PRO A 280 5.69 -3.93 22.72
N ASP A 281 4.84 -4.77 22.16
CA ASP A 281 5.13 -6.19 21.92
C ASP A 281 5.29 -6.56 20.45
N ARG A 282 5.15 -5.61 19.51
CA ARG A 282 5.24 -5.84 18.07
C ARG A 282 5.79 -4.65 17.31
N GLN A 283 6.59 -4.94 16.27
CA GLN A 283 7.16 -3.92 15.37
C GLN A 283 7.31 -4.53 13.98
N TYR A 284 6.19 -4.61 13.25
CA TYR A 284 6.13 -5.28 11.97
C TYR A 284 6.22 -4.30 10.80
N LEU A 285 7.09 -4.60 9.84
CA LEU A 285 6.99 -4.11 8.46
C LEU A 285 6.22 -5.16 7.66
N ILE A 286 5.19 -4.74 6.95
CA ILE A 286 4.26 -5.63 6.25
C ILE A 286 4.02 -5.12 4.84
N ALA A 287 4.13 -5.99 3.85
CA ALA A 287 3.79 -5.71 2.47
C ALA A 287 2.96 -6.87 1.89
N VAL A 288 1.71 -6.60 1.55
CA VAL A 288 0.83 -7.52 0.81
C VAL A 288 0.48 -6.88 -0.52
N MET A 289 0.79 -7.61 -1.59
CA MET A 289 0.46 -7.23 -2.96
C MET A 289 -0.43 -8.32 -3.56
N SER A 290 -1.57 -7.96 -4.15
CA SER A 290 -2.48 -8.95 -4.74
C SER A 290 -3.20 -8.45 -5.98
N GLU A 291 -3.61 -9.37 -6.84
CA GLU A 291 -4.43 -9.10 -8.03
C GLU A 291 -5.32 -10.29 -8.35
N GLY A 292 -6.38 -10.06 -9.12
CA GLY A 292 -7.29 -11.12 -9.54
C GLY A 292 -8.41 -11.41 -8.53
N SER A 293 -8.58 -10.62 -7.47
CA SER A 293 -9.71 -10.76 -6.54
C SER A 293 -11.04 -10.51 -7.24
N ARG A 294 -12.08 -11.28 -6.88
CA ARG A 294 -13.40 -11.18 -7.50
C ARG A 294 -14.00 -9.77 -7.38
N ASP A 295 -13.82 -9.13 -6.24
CA ASP A 295 -14.30 -7.80 -5.92
C ASP A 295 -13.39 -7.13 -4.86
N TYR A 296 -13.62 -5.85 -4.58
CA TYR A 296 -12.86 -5.09 -3.60
C TYR A 296 -12.89 -5.73 -2.21
N THR A 297 -14.08 -6.13 -1.74
CA THR A 297 -14.26 -6.68 -0.39
C THR A 297 -13.51 -8.00 -0.21
N SER A 298 -13.57 -8.89 -1.20
CA SER A 298 -12.82 -10.15 -1.16
C SER A 298 -11.30 -9.94 -1.20
N GLY A 299 -10.83 -8.90 -1.92
CA GLY A 299 -9.42 -8.54 -1.92
C GLY A 299 -8.93 -7.98 -0.59
N VAL A 300 -9.74 -7.13 0.08
CA VAL A 300 -9.43 -6.65 1.43
C VAL A 300 -9.40 -7.82 2.42
N ALA A 301 -10.40 -8.71 2.39
CA ALA A 301 -10.46 -9.87 3.26
C ALA A 301 -9.23 -10.78 3.09
N LEU A 302 -8.82 -11.07 1.85
CA LEU A 302 -7.60 -11.83 1.58
C LEU A 302 -6.37 -11.16 2.18
N THR A 303 -6.23 -9.84 1.97
CA THR A 303 -5.10 -9.07 2.49
C THR A 303 -5.03 -9.15 4.02
N GLU A 304 -6.14 -8.96 4.72
CA GLU A 304 -6.22 -9.00 6.19
C GLU A 304 -6.00 -10.41 6.74
N GLU A 305 -6.51 -11.44 6.06
CA GLU A 305 -6.26 -12.84 6.43
C GLU A 305 -4.78 -13.21 6.31
N LEU A 306 -4.11 -12.80 5.23
CA LEU A 306 -2.68 -13.01 5.06
C LEU A 306 -1.87 -12.30 6.14
N VAL A 307 -2.20 -11.03 6.43
CA VAL A 307 -1.54 -10.24 7.48
C VAL A 307 -1.68 -10.94 8.84
N THR A 308 -2.90 -11.27 9.25
CA THR A 308 -3.14 -11.90 10.57
C THR A 308 -2.54 -13.29 10.66
N THR A 309 -2.61 -14.09 9.60
CA THR A 309 -2.01 -15.43 9.55
C THR A 309 -0.51 -15.38 9.81
N VAL A 310 0.20 -14.47 9.15
CA VAL A 310 1.66 -14.37 9.28
C VAL A 310 2.06 -13.74 10.61
N THR A 311 1.45 -12.63 11.01
CA THR A 311 1.84 -11.95 12.26
C THR A 311 1.55 -12.78 13.49
N SER A 312 0.42 -13.50 13.55
CA SER A 312 0.14 -14.43 14.65
C SER A 312 1.18 -15.56 14.75
N ALA A 313 1.67 -16.07 13.61
CA ALA A 313 2.71 -17.10 13.62
C ALA A 313 4.08 -16.57 14.09
N LEU A 314 4.36 -15.27 13.89
CA LEU A 314 5.57 -14.61 14.39
C LEU A 314 5.49 -14.25 15.88
N GLU A 315 4.28 -14.07 16.43
CA GLU A 315 4.04 -13.80 17.86
C GLU A 315 4.21 -15.04 18.74
N ASP A 316 3.92 -16.23 18.20
CA ASP A 316 4.00 -17.47 18.96
C ASP A 316 5.47 -17.85 19.24
N PRO A 317 5.91 -17.89 20.52
CA PRO A 317 7.28 -18.30 20.85
C PRO A 317 7.52 -19.76 20.45
N PRO A 318 8.75 -20.13 20.02
CA PRO A 318 9.08 -21.54 19.77
C PRO A 318 8.95 -22.35 21.07
N GLY A 319 7.99 -23.27 21.12
CA GLY A 319 7.79 -24.18 22.24
C GLY A 319 6.61 -23.87 23.19
N GLY A 320 5.75 -22.93 22.86
CA GLY A 320 4.49 -22.73 23.57
C GLY A 320 3.54 -23.92 23.33
N HIS A 321 3.61 -24.95 24.18
CA HIS A 321 2.51 -25.93 24.30
C HIS A 321 1.24 -25.14 24.68
N PRO A 322 0.08 -25.43 24.07
CA PRO A 322 -1.18 -24.86 24.53
C PRO A 322 -1.30 -25.23 26.01
N ALA A 323 -1.35 -24.19 26.87
CA ALA A 323 -1.58 -24.40 28.31
C ALA A 323 -2.86 -25.26 28.44
N GLY A 324 -2.67 -26.50 28.85
CA GLY A 324 -3.76 -27.44 29.08
C GLY A 324 -4.78 -26.75 30.00
N ARG A 325 -6.02 -26.63 29.55
CA ARG A 325 -7.12 -26.22 30.40
C ARG A 325 -7.07 -27.14 31.64
N PRO A 326 -7.02 -26.58 32.87
CA PRO A 326 -7.19 -27.39 34.05
C PRO A 326 -8.58 -28.02 33.97
N GLY A 327 -8.60 -29.37 33.92
CA GLY A 327 -9.82 -30.15 34.00
C GLY A 327 -10.55 -29.82 35.30
N ARG A 328 -11.82 -29.53 35.19
CA ARG A 328 -12.78 -29.59 36.30
C ARG A 328 -13.31 -30.99 36.43
#